data_14e255ba544035e562ddf095ce716bd0
#
_entry.id   14e255ba544035e562ddf095ce716bd0
#
_cell.length_a   1.000
_cell.length_b   1.000
_cell.length_c   1.000
_cell.angle_alpha   90.00
_cell.angle_beta   90.00
_cell.angle_gamma   90.00
#
_symmetry.space_group_name_H-M   'P 1'
#
loop_
_entity.id
_entity.type
_entity.pdbx_description
1 polymer ?
#
loop_
_entity_poly.entity_id
_entity_poly.type
_entity_poly.pdbx_seq_one_letter_code
_entity_poly.pdbx_strand_id
1 'polypeptide(L)'
;IADFSQVGVRAVNDYTLEITLNAGTPYFLSMLNHYSWYPVHPPTILKHGKMDELHTPWTRPGNYVGNGVFVLDTWEVNKVIVVKKNPLHWDAKIVRLEAIHFHAIEKALTEERAFRAGDLHVTGTVPLDKIEKYQQKSPELLMVSPYIGTYYYLFNVEQPPLDDVRVRKALSMSIDRAAICTHVLKAGQLPAYHFVPPDTGGYTSQARVTYDIAAAKTLLAEAGYPDGEGFPGFELLYNTNESHRKIAEVIQQMWQKNLNIKVMLKNQEWKVYLDSTQQGDFQVARAGWIGDYVDPNTFLDLWITGGGNNRTRWSNSDYDNFISTAAATSDAAVRFNAFQKAETILLDELPIMPIYLYVSLSLIQPGVRGWYPTLLDHH
;
A
#
# COMPACT_ATOMS: atom_id res chain seq x y z
N ILE A 1 -8.19 21.15 -7.05
CA ILE A 1 -8.89 22.26 -6.34
C ILE A 1 -8.74 23.48 -7.21
N ALA A 2 -9.84 23.95 -7.82
CA ALA A 2 -9.83 25.11 -8.72
C ALA A 2 -9.80 26.45 -7.94
N ASP A 3 -10.20 26.44 -6.68
CA ASP A 3 -10.28 27.63 -5.82
C ASP A 3 -9.81 27.29 -4.40
N PHE A 4 -8.63 27.81 -4.03
CA PHE A 4 -8.04 27.63 -2.70
C PHE A 4 -8.86 28.28 -1.58
N SER A 5 -9.75 29.24 -1.87
CA SER A 5 -10.63 29.81 -0.87
C SER A 5 -11.66 28.85 -0.30
N GLN A 6 -11.90 27.72 -1.02
CA GLN A 6 -12.79 26.64 -0.57
C GLN A 6 -12.08 25.64 0.36
N VAL A 7 -10.75 25.72 0.48
CA VAL A 7 -9.99 24.91 1.43
C VAL A 7 -10.11 25.52 2.81
N GLY A 8 -10.58 24.77 3.78
CA GLY A 8 -10.78 25.22 5.16
C GLY A 8 -9.49 25.49 5.94
N VAL A 9 -8.50 26.14 5.31
CA VAL A 9 -7.21 26.47 5.93
C VAL A 9 -6.98 27.99 5.88
N ARG A 10 -6.78 28.61 7.04
CA ARG A 10 -6.62 30.05 7.17
C ARG A 10 -5.50 30.41 8.14
N ALA A 11 -4.57 31.27 7.72
CA ALA A 11 -3.66 31.95 8.62
C ALA A 11 -4.41 33.08 9.34
N VAL A 12 -4.63 32.94 10.63
CA VAL A 12 -5.28 33.98 11.45
C VAL A 12 -4.31 35.10 11.74
N ASN A 13 -3.07 34.78 12.00
CA ASN A 13 -1.93 35.68 12.18
C ASN A 13 -0.62 34.89 11.94
N ASP A 14 0.54 35.51 12.15
CA ASP A 14 1.87 34.90 11.92
C ASP A 14 2.14 33.62 12.74
N TYR A 15 1.36 33.34 13.77
CA TYR A 15 1.59 32.23 14.70
C TYR A 15 0.39 31.29 14.83
N THR A 16 -0.73 31.58 14.14
CA THR A 16 -1.98 30.84 14.29
C THR A 16 -2.51 30.41 12.95
N LEU A 17 -2.52 29.10 12.71
CA LEU A 17 -3.18 28.44 11.59
C LEU A 17 -4.51 27.85 12.06
N GLU A 18 -5.59 28.17 11.38
CA GLU A 18 -6.91 27.60 11.63
C GLU A 18 -7.25 26.63 10.50
N ILE A 19 -7.68 25.42 10.88
CA ILE A 19 -8.14 24.39 9.94
C ILE A 19 -9.58 24.06 10.28
N THR A 20 -10.49 24.25 9.32
CA THR A 20 -11.91 23.91 9.42
C THR A 20 -12.15 22.60 8.69
N LEU A 21 -12.66 21.60 9.40
CA LEU A 21 -13.02 20.30 8.86
C LEU A 21 -14.49 20.26 8.48
N ASN A 22 -14.84 19.56 7.40
CA ASN A 22 -16.23 19.43 6.94
C ASN A 22 -17.07 18.52 7.84
N ALA A 23 -16.43 17.64 8.61
CA ALA A 23 -17.07 16.71 9.53
C ALA A 23 -16.14 16.35 10.70
N GLY A 24 -16.69 15.66 11.70
CA GLY A 24 -15.89 15.08 12.80
C GLY A 24 -14.91 14.07 12.24
N THR A 25 -13.60 14.38 12.29
CA THR A 25 -12.53 13.55 11.74
C THR A 25 -11.60 13.13 12.88
N PRO A 26 -11.92 12.05 13.64
CA PRO A 26 -11.16 11.69 14.85
C PRO A 26 -9.72 11.31 14.58
N TYR A 27 -9.38 10.92 13.36
CA TYR A 27 -8.04 10.58 12.90
C TYR A 27 -7.26 11.78 12.32
N PHE A 28 -7.81 13.00 12.35
CA PHE A 28 -7.18 14.18 11.73
C PHE A 28 -5.76 14.43 12.22
N LEU A 29 -5.50 14.34 13.53
CA LEU A 29 -4.17 14.54 14.07
C LEU A 29 -3.17 13.47 13.58
N SER A 30 -3.63 12.24 13.36
CA SER A 30 -2.81 11.17 12.78
C SER A 30 -2.47 11.45 11.32
N MET A 31 -3.39 12.06 10.55
CA MET A 31 -3.15 12.46 9.17
C MET A 31 -2.04 13.50 9.03
N LEU A 32 -1.84 14.35 10.04
CA LEU A 32 -0.79 15.40 9.99
C LEU A 32 0.64 14.83 9.93
N ASN A 33 0.82 13.55 10.23
CA ASN A 33 2.11 12.87 10.06
C ASN A 33 2.40 12.49 8.60
N HIS A 34 1.38 12.50 7.74
CA HIS A 34 1.58 12.20 6.33
C HIS A 34 2.27 13.37 5.61
N TYR A 35 3.23 13.06 4.75
CA TYR A 35 4.08 14.05 4.06
C TYR A 35 3.33 15.09 3.23
N SER A 36 2.09 14.81 2.79
CA SER A 36 1.24 15.80 2.09
C SER A 36 0.87 17.01 2.95
N TRP A 37 1.00 16.91 4.28
CA TRP A 37 0.74 17.99 5.23
C TRP A 37 1.99 18.79 5.59
N TYR A 38 3.16 18.36 5.11
CA TYR A 38 4.39 19.09 5.44
C TYR A 38 4.42 20.46 4.77
N PRO A 39 4.79 21.51 5.52
CA PRO A 39 4.84 22.86 4.98
C PRO A 39 5.91 22.96 3.89
N VAL A 40 5.58 23.68 2.82
CA VAL A 40 6.49 24.02 1.73
C VAL A 40 6.82 25.51 1.79
N HIS A 41 7.90 25.93 1.14
CA HIS A 41 8.33 27.33 1.10
C HIS A 41 7.87 28.00 -0.20
N PRO A 42 6.74 28.76 -0.21
CA PRO A 42 6.17 29.35 -1.40
C PRO A 42 7.14 30.21 -2.22
N PRO A 43 8.00 31.08 -1.61
CA PRO A 43 8.95 31.85 -2.38
C PRO A 43 9.92 31.03 -3.21
N THR A 44 10.33 29.85 -2.71
CA THR A 44 11.18 28.92 -3.48
C THR A 44 10.43 28.32 -4.66
N ILE A 45 9.17 27.92 -4.47
CA ILE A 45 8.35 27.36 -5.55
C ILE A 45 8.14 28.41 -6.63
N LEU A 46 7.69 29.60 -6.25
CA LEU A 46 7.38 30.70 -7.15
C LEU A 46 8.60 31.24 -7.92
N LYS A 47 9.82 31.01 -7.41
CA LYS A 47 11.05 31.34 -8.15
C LYS A 47 11.27 30.44 -9.36
N HIS A 48 10.69 29.23 -9.34
CA HIS A 48 10.94 28.19 -10.34
C HIS A 48 9.71 27.81 -11.18
N GLY A 49 8.53 28.37 -10.87
CA GLY A 49 7.28 28.11 -11.56
C GLY A 49 6.08 28.60 -10.75
N LYS A 50 4.90 28.05 -11.03
CA LYS A 50 3.66 28.33 -10.28
C LYS A 50 3.51 27.35 -9.12
N MET A 51 2.64 27.69 -8.15
CA MET A 51 2.36 26.82 -6.99
C MET A 51 1.76 25.47 -7.36
N ASP A 52 1.03 25.41 -8.45
CA ASP A 52 0.34 24.23 -9.00
C ASP A 52 1.04 23.60 -10.21
N GLU A 53 2.22 24.10 -10.58
CA GLU A 53 2.98 23.62 -11.73
C GLU A 53 3.81 22.39 -11.35
N LEU A 54 3.57 21.28 -12.07
CA LEU A 54 4.30 20.03 -11.85
C LEU A 54 5.69 20.06 -12.52
N HIS A 55 6.61 19.27 -11.97
CA HIS A 55 7.95 19.03 -12.53
C HIS A 55 8.89 20.26 -12.57
N THR A 56 8.56 21.32 -11.84
CA THR A 56 9.46 22.47 -11.73
C THR A 56 10.71 22.15 -10.92
N PRO A 57 11.84 22.84 -11.14
CA PRO A 57 13.12 22.51 -10.51
C PRO A 57 13.24 22.90 -9.02
N TRP A 58 12.18 23.39 -8.37
CA TRP A 58 12.24 23.78 -6.95
C TRP A 58 12.62 22.61 -6.00
N THR A 59 12.32 21.37 -6.40
CA THR A 59 12.64 20.16 -5.63
C THR A 59 14.08 19.64 -5.84
N ARG A 60 14.87 20.32 -6.67
CA ARG A 60 16.24 19.87 -7.01
C ARG A 60 17.25 20.31 -5.96
N PRO A 61 18.40 19.58 -5.85
CA PRO A 61 19.51 20.01 -5.01
C PRO A 61 19.92 21.47 -5.31
N GLY A 62 20.17 22.23 -4.25
CA GLY A 62 20.49 23.65 -4.33
C GLY A 62 19.30 24.61 -4.48
N ASN A 63 18.12 24.10 -4.87
CA ASN A 63 16.86 24.87 -4.93
C ASN A 63 15.93 24.56 -3.76
N TYR A 64 15.88 23.29 -3.35
CA TYR A 64 14.97 22.83 -2.31
C TYR A 64 15.25 23.51 -0.96
N VAL A 65 14.19 24.08 -0.37
CA VAL A 65 14.21 24.67 0.97
C VAL A 65 13.18 23.93 1.84
N GLY A 66 13.61 23.46 2.98
CA GLY A 66 12.75 22.79 3.96
C GLY A 66 13.20 23.09 5.39
N ASN A 67 12.30 22.91 6.34
CA ASN A 67 12.54 23.09 7.77
C ASN A 67 12.84 21.76 8.49
N GLY A 68 13.01 20.66 7.75
CA GLY A 68 13.28 19.34 8.31
C GLY A 68 14.67 19.17 8.89
N VAL A 69 14.87 18.04 9.53
CA VAL A 69 16.12 17.64 10.22
C VAL A 69 17.31 17.55 9.25
N PHE A 70 17.02 17.21 7.98
CA PHE A 70 18.00 17.10 6.92
C PHE A 70 17.60 17.98 5.73
N VAL A 71 18.59 18.38 4.94
CA VAL A 71 18.45 19.11 3.67
C VAL A 71 18.96 18.27 2.52
N LEU A 72 18.33 18.41 1.35
CA LEU A 72 18.73 17.69 0.13
C LEU A 72 20.06 18.25 -0.38
N ASP A 73 21.07 17.39 -0.48
CA ASP A 73 22.42 17.70 -0.98
C ASP A 73 22.61 17.23 -2.43
N THR A 74 22.30 15.96 -2.67
CA THR A 74 22.53 15.31 -3.96
C THR A 74 21.32 14.50 -4.38
N TRP A 75 21.01 14.51 -5.67
CA TRP A 75 20.02 13.62 -6.29
C TRP A 75 20.50 13.18 -7.66
N GLU A 76 21.13 12.01 -7.69
CA GLU A 76 21.51 11.31 -8.91
C GLU A 76 20.46 10.24 -9.22
N VAL A 77 19.71 10.44 -10.32
CA VAL A 77 18.59 9.55 -10.69
C VAL A 77 19.11 8.11 -10.88
N ASN A 78 18.36 7.13 -10.34
CA ASN A 78 18.69 5.70 -10.35
C ASN A 78 20.02 5.34 -9.67
N LYS A 79 20.59 6.20 -8.86
CA LYS A 79 21.86 5.96 -8.17
C LYS A 79 21.78 6.26 -6.68
N VAL A 80 21.63 7.54 -6.29
CA VAL A 80 21.67 7.93 -4.89
C VAL A 80 20.93 9.25 -4.65
N ILE A 81 20.24 9.33 -3.52
CA ILE A 81 19.81 10.59 -2.91
C ILE A 81 20.61 10.76 -1.62
N VAL A 82 21.25 11.90 -1.45
CA VAL A 82 21.99 12.25 -0.23
C VAL A 82 21.29 13.43 0.45
N VAL A 83 21.01 13.26 1.72
CA VAL A 83 20.55 14.35 2.58
C VAL A 83 21.60 14.59 3.67
N LYS A 84 21.85 15.86 4.01
CA LYS A 84 22.80 16.28 5.04
C LYS A 84 22.06 16.94 6.19
N LYS A 85 22.64 16.84 7.38
CA LYS A 85 22.14 17.50 8.59
C LYS A 85 21.86 18.98 8.31
N ASN A 86 20.67 19.42 8.72
CA ASN A 86 20.28 20.81 8.63
C ASN A 86 20.78 21.60 9.86
N PRO A 87 21.80 22.44 9.75
CA PRO A 87 22.30 23.21 10.89
C PRO A 87 21.32 24.26 11.41
N LEU A 88 20.33 24.62 10.61
CA LEU A 88 19.28 25.58 10.95
C LEU A 88 18.02 24.93 11.55
N HIS A 89 17.99 23.62 11.66
CA HIS A 89 16.88 22.93 12.32
C HIS A 89 16.82 23.36 13.80
N TRP A 90 15.61 23.61 14.30
CA TRP A 90 15.39 24.13 15.66
C TRP A 90 16.04 23.27 16.74
N ASP A 91 16.16 21.95 16.50
CA ASP A 91 16.77 20.99 17.41
C ASP A 91 18.01 20.30 16.79
N ALA A 92 18.78 21.01 15.99
CA ALA A 92 19.97 20.48 15.31
C ALA A 92 21.00 19.84 16.25
N LYS A 93 21.01 20.28 17.53
CA LYS A 93 22.00 19.80 18.53
C LYS A 93 21.84 18.32 18.89
N ILE A 94 20.60 17.77 18.85
CA ILE A 94 20.36 16.36 19.15
C ILE A 94 20.55 15.44 17.93
N VAL A 95 20.59 16.01 16.74
CA VAL A 95 20.77 15.24 15.48
C VAL A 95 22.21 14.74 15.42
N ARG A 96 22.38 13.41 15.42
CA ARG A 96 23.70 12.76 15.47
C ARG A 96 24.24 12.39 14.10
N LEU A 97 23.35 12.09 13.13
CA LEU A 97 23.76 11.74 11.78
C LEU A 97 24.14 13.00 11.00
N GLU A 98 25.29 12.98 10.35
CA GLU A 98 25.76 14.08 9.49
C GLU A 98 25.13 14.00 8.09
N ALA A 99 24.86 12.77 7.61
CA ALA A 99 24.21 12.51 6.31
C ALA A 99 23.51 11.16 6.29
N ILE A 100 22.53 11.04 5.38
CA ILE A 100 21.87 9.78 5.03
C ILE A 100 21.97 9.61 3.52
N HIS A 101 22.38 8.42 3.06
CA HIS A 101 22.50 8.05 1.66
C HIS A 101 21.44 7.01 1.32
N PHE A 102 20.52 7.36 0.44
CA PHE A 102 19.49 6.45 -0.07
C PHE A 102 19.93 5.92 -1.43
N HIS A 103 20.30 4.66 -1.49
CA HIS A 103 20.75 4.00 -2.72
C HIS A 103 19.58 3.39 -3.48
N ALA A 104 19.44 3.72 -4.77
CA ALA A 104 18.39 3.17 -5.63
C ALA A 104 18.79 1.78 -6.13
N ILE A 105 18.53 0.73 -5.33
CA ILE A 105 18.84 -0.66 -5.67
C ILE A 105 17.54 -1.44 -5.85
N GLU A 106 17.18 -1.79 -7.08
CA GLU A 106 15.93 -2.49 -7.38
C GLU A 106 15.95 -3.99 -7.02
N LYS A 107 17.12 -4.63 -7.13
CA LYS A 107 17.25 -6.07 -6.93
C LYS A 107 17.59 -6.40 -5.48
N ALA A 108 16.67 -7.06 -4.77
CA ALA A 108 16.86 -7.47 -3.38
C ALA A 108 18.17 -8.28 -3.13
N LEU A 109 18.57 -9.15 -4.06
CA LEU A 109 19.85 -9.88 -3.97
C LEU A 109 21.08 -8.96 -4.08
N THR A 110 21.01 -7.88 -4.87
CA THR A 110 22.10 -6.90 -4.99
C THR A 110 22.18 -6.07 -3.71
N GLU A 111 21.04 -5.67 -3.18
CA GLU A 111 20.93 -4.94 -1.91
C GLU A 111 21.49 -5.78 -0.75
N GLU A 112 21.10 -7.06 -0.64
CA GLU A 112 21.59 -8.00 0.38
C GLU A 112 23.11 -8.20 0.29
N ARG A 113 23.67 -8.26 -0.92
CA ARG A 113 25.12 -8.35 -1.11
C ARG A 113 25.86 -7.09 -0.65
N ALA A 114 25.34 -5.91 -0.99
CA ALA A 114 25.89 -4.64 -0.53
C ALA A 114 25.81 -4.51 1.02
N PHE A 115 24.72 -4.96 1.62
CA PHE A 115 24.59 -5.04 3.08
C PHE A 115 25.67 -5.94 3.70
N ARG A 116 25.89 -7.15 3.16
CA ARG A 116 26.93 -8.06 3.67
C ARG A 116 28.36 -7.53 3.44
N ALA A 117 28.56 -6.74 2.40
CA ALA A 117 29.84 -6.08 2.15
C ALA A 117 30.10 -4.91 3.12
N GLY A 118 29.08 -4.45 3.84
CA GLY A 118 29.16 -3.29 4.73
C GLY A 118 28.91 -1.94 4.03
N ASP A 119 28.49 -1.97 2.76
CA ASP A 119 28.17 -0.78 1.98
C ASP A 119 26.83 -0.17 2.37
N LEU A 120 25.95 -0.98 2.95
CA LEU A 120 24.62 -0.57 3.45
C LEU A 120 24.48 -0.85 4.94
N HIS A 121 23.89 0.09 5.67
CA HIS A 121 23.56 -0.06 7.08
C HIS A 121 22.19 -0.68 7.30
N VAL A 122 21.24 -0.38 6.42
CA VAL A 122 19.85 -0.85 6.45
C VAL A 122 19.44 -1.22 5.03
N THR A 123 18.68 -2.31 4.87
CA THR A 123 18.06 -2.67 3.58
C THR A 123 16.58 -2.31 3.58
N GLY A 124 16.03 -1.98 2.41
CA GLY A 124 14.59 -1.76 2.24
C GLY A 124 13.80 -3.07 2.11
N THR A 125 14.48 -4.20 1.86
CA THR A 125 13.85 -5.52 1.74
C THR A 125 14.83 -6.65 2.02
N VAL A 126 14.32 -7.89 2.07
CA VAL A 126 15.16 -9.11 2.20
C VAL A 126 14.72 -10.11 1.12
N PRO A 127 15.65 -10.71 0.36
CA PRO A 127 15.30 -11.74 -0.62
C PRO A 127 14.57 -12.91 0.04
N LEU A 128 13.45 -13.35 -0.54
CA LEU A 128 12.61 -14.41 0.03
C LEU A 128 13.35 -15.72 0.32
N ASP A 129 14.33 -16.08 -0.52
CA ASP A 129 15.16 -17.26 -0.38
C ASP A 129 16.22 -17.13 0.73
N LYS A 130 16.42 -15.95 1.29
CA LYS A 130 17.38 -15.67 2.37
C LYS A 130 16.74 -15.55 3.75
N ILE A 131 15.43 -15.34 3.83
CA ILE A 131 14.73 -15.08 5.09
C ILE A 131 15.00 -16.17 6.12
N GLU A 132 14.75 -17.45 5.77
CA GLU A 132 14.99 -18.58 6.69
C GLU A 132 16.45 -18.67 7.15
N LYS A 133 17.39 -18.36 6.26
CA LYS A 133 18.82 -18.33 6.61
C LYS A 133 19.12 -17.28 7.67
N TYR A 134 18.58 -16.06 7.50
CA TYR A 134 18.77 -15.00 8.49
C TYR A 134 18.08 -15.32 9.80
N GLN A 135 16.85 -15.84 9.77
CA GLN A 135 16.14 -16.29 10.97
C GLN A 135 16.92 -17.33 11.80
N GLN A 136 17.60 -18.24 11.13
CA GLN A 136 18.32 -19.34 11.79
C GLN A 136 19.76 -19.01 12.18
N LYS A 137 20.47 -18.21 11.38
CA LYS A 137 21.93 -18.01 11.50
C LYS A 137 22.34 -16.62 11.96
N SER A 138 21.50 -15.61 11.78
CA SER A 138 21.81 -14.21 12.08
C SER A 138 20.53 -13.44 12.41
N PRO A 139 19.72 -13.93 13.38
CA PRO A 139 18.43 -13.30 13.72
C PRO A 139 18.59 -11.86 14.22
N GLU A 140 19.75 -11.53 14.79
CA GLU A 140 20.08 -10.18 15.26
C GLU A 140 20.21 -9.14 14.15
N LEU A 141 20.40 -9.57 12.90
CA LEU A 141 20.46 -8.71 11.72
C LEU A 141 19.08 -8.51 11.09
N LEU A 142 18.13 -9.40 11.37
CA LEU A 142 16.83 -9.43 10.71
C LEU A 142 15.78 -8.73 11.59
N MET A 143 15.27 -7.60 11.13
CA MET A 143 14.12 -6.96 11.74
C MET A 143 12.85 -7.32 11.00
N VAL A 144 11.87 -7.86 11.72
CA VAL A 144 10.51 -8.11 11.24
C VAL A 144 9.57 -7.37 12.18
N SER A 145 8.71 -6.53 11.64
CA SER A 145 7.79 -5.72 12.45
C SER A 145 6.42 -5.57 11.79
N PRO A 146 5.37 -5.33 12.57
CA PRO A 146 4.05 -5.03 12.03
C PRO A 146 4.11 -3.83 11.06
N TYR A 147 3.36 -3.93 9.97
CA TYR A 147 3.22 -2.87 8.99
C TYR A 147 1.76 -2.80 8.54
N ILE A 148 1.13 -1.66 8.76
CA ILE A 148 -0.30 -1.49 8.53
C ILE A 148 -0.63 -1.46 7.04
N GLY A 149 -0.81 -2.64 6.46
CA GLY A 149 -1.09 -2.73 5.04
C GLY A 149 -1.58 -4.09 4.60
N THR A 150 -2.21 -4.12 3.44
CA THR A 150 -2.77 -5.32 2.82
C THR A 150 -2.30 -5.46 1.40
N TYR A 151 -1.79 -6.64 1.06
CA TYR A 151 -1.49 -7.05 -0.30
C TYR A 151 -2.73 -7.73 -0.88
N TYR A 152 -3.15 -7.31 -2.06
CA TYR A 152 -4.36 -7.80 -2.69
C TYR A 152 -4.26 -7.76 -4.22
N TYR A 153 -5.26 -8.32 -4.89
CA TYR A 153 -5.47 -8.14 -6.32
C TYR A 153 -6.75 -7.35 -6.59
N LEU A 154 -6.71 -6.52 -7.62
CA LEU A 154 -7.84 -5.81 -8.18
C LEU A 154 -8.50 -6.69 -9.23
N PHE A 155 -9.82 -6.73 -9.26
CA PHE A 155 -10.60 -7.19 -10.40
C PHE A 155 -11.16 -5.97 -11.14
N ASN A 156 -11.00 -5.92 -12.46
CA ASN A 156 -11.76 -4.97 -13.28
C ASN A 156 -13.16 -5.55 -13.51
N VAL A 157 -14.14 -5.04 -12.77
CA VAL A 157 -15.51 -5.61 -12.76
C VAL A 157 -16.31 -5.31 -14.03
N GLU A 158 -15.79 -4.50 -14.95
CA GLU A 158 -16.39 -4.28 -16.27
C GLU A 158 -15.88 -5.28 -17.32
N GLN A 159 -14.89 -6.11 -17.00
CA GLN A 159 -14.26 -7.05 -17.93
C GLN A 159 -14.81 -8.46 -17.73
N PRO A 160 -15.57 -9.04 -18.71
CA PRO A 160 -15.97 -10.44 -18.65
C PRO A 160 -14.76 -11.39 -18.58
N PRO A 161 -14.83 -12.48 -17.81
CA PRO A 161 -15.95 -12.93 -16.99
C PRO A 161 -15.90 -12.39 -15.54
N LEU A 162 -15.07 -11.37 -15.27
CA LEU A 162 -14.88 -10.80 -13.93
C LEU A 162 -16.00 -9.83 -13.52
N ASP A 163 -16.92 -9.51 -14.44
CA ASP A 163 -18.18 -8.81 -14.16
C ASP A 163 -19.15 -9.66 -13.32
N ASP A 164 -19.04 -10.99 -13.38
CA ASP A 164 -19.82 -11.90 -12.55
C ASP A 164 -19.18 -12.07 -11.16
N VAL A 165 -19.92 -11.69 -10.11
CA VAL A 165 -19.47 -11.82 -8.72
C VAL A 165 -19.19 -13.28 -8.32
N ARG A 166 -19.89 -14.26 -8.90
CA ARG A 166 -19.67 -15.69 -8.64
C ARG A 166 -18.30 -16.12 -9.11
N VAL A 167 -17.84 -15.61 -10.26
CA VAL A 167 -16.48 -15.83 -10.78
C VAL A 167 -15.44 -15.24 -9.84
N ARG A 168 -15.60 -13.97 -9.40
CA ARG A 168 -14.66 -13.33 -8.48
C ARG A 168 -14.58 -14.08 -7.14
N LYS A 169 -15.73 -14.52 -6.61
CA LYS A 169 -15.79 -15.36 -5.40
C LYS A 169 -15.08 -16.70 -5.60
N ALA A 170 -15.33 -17.40 -6.70
CA ALA A 170 -14.68 -18.67 -7.01
C ALA A 170 -13.14 -18.52 -7.09
N LEU A 171 -12.66 -17.48 -7.77
CA LEU A 171 -11.23 -17.17 -7.84
C LEU A 171 -10.63 -16.90 -6.46
N SER A 172 -11.32 -16.13 -5.63
CA SER A 172 -10.84 -15.79 -4.29
C SER A 172 -10.85 -16.98 -3.32
N MET A 173 -11.92 -17.80 -3.35
CA MET A 173 -12.10 -18.95 -2.45
C MET A 173 -11.16 -20.10 -2.79
N SER A 174 -10.60 -20.15 -3.99
CA SER A 174 -9.65 -21.20 -4.41
C SER A 174 -8.19 -20.92 -4.05
N ILE A 175 -7.88 -19.76 -3.41
CA ILE A 175 -6.52 -19.36 -3.02
C ILE A 175 -6.23 -19.73 -1.57
N ASP A 176 -5.24 -20.59 -1.36
CA ASP A 176 -4.70 -20.91 -0.04
C ASP A 176 -3.72 -19.81 0.42
N ARG A 177 -4.25 -18.82 1.11
CA ARG A 177 -3.50 -17.66 1.64
C ARG A 177 -2.48 -18.08 2.70
N ALA A 178 -2.83 -19.08 3.51
CA ALA A 178 -1.94 -19.59 4.55
C ALA A 178 -0.71 -20.26 3.93
N ALA A 179 -0.87 -21.05 2.87
CA ALA A 179 0.24 -21.64 2.14
C ALA A 179 1.15 -20.58 1.50
N ILE A 180 0.60 -19.49 0.96
CA ILE A 180 1.39 -18.36 0.44
C ILE A 180 2.25 -17.76 1.55
N CYS A 181 1.65 -17.44 2.71
CA CYS A 181 2.38 -16.85 3.83
C CYS A 181 3.48 -17.78 4.36
N THR A 182 3.17 -19.07 4.52
CA THR A 182 4.08 -20.06 5.15
C THR A 182 5.20 -20.52 4.21
N HIS A 183 4.89 -20.75 2.92
CA HIS A 183 5.84 -21.41 2.02
C HIS A 183 6.50 -20.45 1.01
N VAL A 184 5.88 -19.30 0.71
CA VAL A 184 6.42 -18.34 -0.25
C VAL A 184 7.05 -17.15 0.46
N LEU A 185 6.32 -16.49 1.38
CA LEU A 185 6.74 -15.25 2.03
C LEU A 185 7.68 -15.50 3.23
N LYS A 186 7.35 -16.39 4.14
CA LYS A 186 8.19 -16.91 5.23
C LYS A 186 8.65 -15.91 6.31
N ALA A 187 8.18 -14.67 6.28
CA ALA A 187 8.62 -13.61 7.19
C ALA A 187 7.58 -13.22 8.24
N GLY A 188 6.61 -14.08 8.51
CA GLY A 188 5.58 -13.82 9.52
C GLY A 188 4.38 -13.01 9.03
N GLN A 189 4.26 -12.82 7.71
CA GLN A 189 3.03 -12.27 7.13
C GLN A 189 1.83 -13.12 7.53
N LEU A 190 0.70 -12.46 7.78
CA LEU A 190 -0.56 -13.14 8.11
C LEU A 190 -1.46 -13.23 6.87
N PRO A 191 -2.18 -14.36 6.67
CA PRO A 191 -3.15 -14.46 5.58
C PRO A 191 -4.28 -13.44 5.77
N ALA A 192 -4.59 -12.66 4.73
CA ALA A 192 -5.66 -11.68 4.78
C ALA A 192 -6.99 -12.28 4.34
N TYR A 193 -7.89 -12.42 5.26
CA TYR A 193 -9.28 -12.84 5.03
C TYR A 193 -10.26 -11.65 5.05
N HIS A 194 -9.79 -10.46 5.39
CA HIS A 194 -10.46 -9.17 5.36
C HIS A 194 -9.50 -8.14 4.75
N PHE A 195 -9.99 -6.95 4.43
CA PHE A 195 -9.18 -5.94 3.77
C PHE A 195 -8.47 -5.02 4.76
N VAL A 196 -9.18 -4.52 5.76
CA VAL A 196 -8.58 -3.69 6.82
C VAL A 196 -7.77 -4.56 7.76
N PRO A 197 -6.46 -4.29 8.00
CA PRO A 197 -5.69 -5.03 9.01
C PRO A 197 -6.37 -4.98 10.38
N PRO A 198 -6.34 -6.07 11.17
CA PRO A 198 -6.99 -6.11 12.47
C PRO A 198 -6.38 -5.07 13.42
N ASP A 199 -7.20 -4.59 14.35
CA ASP A 199 -6.86 -3.57 15.35
C ASP A 199 -6.40 -2.22 14.77
N THR A 200 -6.81 -1.92 13.52
CA THR A 200 -6.55 -0.62 12.90
C THR A 200 -7.38 0.46 13.60
N GLY A 201 -6.73 1.28 14.45
CA GLY A 201 -7.44 2.28 15.25
C GLY A 201 -8.51 1.72 16.19
N GLY A 202 -8.38 0.45 16.61
CA GLY A 202 -9.35 -0.28 17.42
C GLY A 202 -10.44 -1.00 16.62
N TYR A 203 -10.39 -0.92 15.29
CA TYR A 203 -11.32 -1.63 14.41
C TYR A 203 -10.78 -3.02 14.01
N THR A 204 -11.66 -4.02 14.06
CA THR A 204 -11.38 -5.36 13.51
C THR A 204 -12.62 -5.85 12.77
N SER A 205 -12.44 -6.21 11.50
CA SER A 205 -13.52 -6.70 10.64
C SER A 205 -14.06 -8.05 11.09
N GLN A 206 -15.40 -8.19 11.03
CA GLN A 206 -16.08 -9.48 11.17
C GLN A 206 -16.35 -10.14 9.81
N ALA A 207 -16.34 -9.34 8.73
CA ALA A 207 -16.47 -9.82 7.36
C ALA A 207 -15.22 -10.59 6.95
N ARG A 208 -15.39 -11.70 6.24
CA ARG A 208 -14.28 -12.57 5.84
C ARG A 208 -14.53 -13.24 4.51
N VAL A 209 -13.49 -13.30 3.68
CA VAL A 209 -13.42 -14.26 2.58
C VAL A 209 -13.05 -15.63 3.14
N THR A 210 -13.45 -16.70 2.46
CA THR A 210 -13.17 -18.08 2.88
C THR A 210 -12.22 -18.76 1.92
N TYR A 211 -11.57 -19.84 2.37
CA TYR A 211 -10.87 -20.79 1.51
C TYR A 211 -11.70 -22.06 1.46
N ASP A 212 -12.33 -22.31 0.30
CA ASP A 212 -13.19 -23.49 0.07
C ASP A 212 -13.23 -23.81 -1.42
N ILE A 213 -12.47 -24.82 -1.82
CA ILE A 213 -12.36 -25.21 -3.22
C ILE A 213 -13.67 -25.83 -3.73
N ALA A 214 -14.43 -26.53 -2.89
CA ALA A 214 -15.68 -27.17 -3.30
C ALA A 214 -16.73 -26.11 -3.62
N ALA A 215 -16.89 -25.12 -2.72
CA ALA A 215 -17.78 -23.99 -2.94
C ALA A 215 -17.32 -23.14 -4.14
N ALA A 216 -16.01 -22.93 -4.32
CA ALA A 216 -15.47 -22.22 -5.47
C ALA A 216 -15.85 -22.90 -6.80
N LYS A 217 -15.74 -24.22 -6.88
CA LYS A 217 -16.16 -25.00 -8.08
C LYS A 217 -17.65 -24.90 -8.34
N THR A 218 -18.46 -24.94 -7.30
CA THR A 218 -19.93 -24.77 -7.42
C THR A 218 -20.26 -23.42 -8.00
N LEU A 219 -19.71 -22.34 -7.45
CA LEU A 219 -19.94 -20.97 -7.94
C LEU A 219 -19.47 -20.80 -9.40
N LEU A 220 -18.34 -21.41 -9.78
CA LEU A 220 -17.84 -21.34 -11.13
C LEU A 220 -18.75 -22.09 -12.12
N ALA A 221 -19.29 -23.24 -11.71
CA ALA A 221 -20.25 -24.00 -12.51
C ALA A 221 -21.58 -23.25 -12.67
N GLU A 222 -22.09 -22.60 -11.60
CA GLU A 222 -23.27 -21.74 -11.65
C GLU A 222 -23.07 -20.50 -12.54
N ALA A 223 -21.82 -20.03 -12.67
CA ALA A 223 -21.45 -18.96 -13.61
C ALA A 223 -21.31 -19.44 -15.07
N GLY A 224 -21.52 -20.74 -15.34
CA GLY A 224 -21.50 -21.31 -16.68
C GLY A 224 -20.20 -22.00 -17.05
N TYR A 225 -19.28 -22.23 -16.11
CA TYR A 225 -17.97 -22.83 -16.37
C TYR A 225 -17.73 -24.08 -15.48
N PRO A 226 -18.51 -25.14 -15.62
CA PRO A 226 -18.34 -26.36 -14.83
C PRO A 226 -16.94 -26.94 -15.05
N ASP A 227 -16.23 -27.26 -13.97
CA ASP A 227 -14.85 -27.73 -13.98
C ASP A 227 -13.87 -26.85 -14.80
N GLY A 228 -14.20 -25.58 -14.99
CA GLY A 228 -13.42 -24.61 -15.76
C GLY A 228 -13.57 -24.76 -17.29
N GLU A 229 -14.49 -25.60 -17.77
CA GLU A 229 -14.73 -25.79 -19.21
C GLU A 229 -15.25 -24.50 -19.83
N GLY A 230 -14.65 -24.13 -20.97
CA GLY A 230 -15.03 -22.90 -21.70
C GLY A 230 -14.66 -21.59 -21.00
N PHE A 231 -14.01 -21.63 -19.83
CA PHE A 231 -13.58 -20.41 -19.13
C PHE A 231 -12.56 -19.63 -20.00
N PRO A 232 -12.81 -18.37 -20.35
CA PRO A 232 -11.84 -17.58 -21.10
C PRO A 232 -10.63 -17.31 -20.22
N GLY A 233 -9.43 -17.54 -20.75
CA GLY A 233 -8.20 -17.17 -20.08
C GLY A 233 -8.15 -15.64 -19.86
N PHE A 234 -7.46 -15.20 -18.82
CA PHE A 234 -7.24 -13.79 -18.55
C PHE A 234 -5.79 -13.46 -18.17
N GLU A 235 -5.45 -12.18 -18.21
CA GLU A 235 -4.13 -11.69 -17.78
C GLU A 235 -4.14 -11.29 -16.30
N LEU A 236 -3.10 -11.71 -15.57
CA LEU A 236 -2.77 -11.21 -14.25
C LEU A 236 -1.57 -10.27 -14.37
N LEU A 237 -1.85 -8.98 -14.21
CA LEU A 237 -0.86 -7.91 -14.29
C LEU A 237 -0.17 -7.70 -12.95
N TYR A 238 1.16 -7.57 -12.97
CA TYR A 238 1.95 -7.15 -11.81
C TYR A 238 3.12 -6.27 -12.22
N ASN A 239 3.55 -5.35 -11.33
CA ASN A 239 4.74 -4.55 -11.56
C ASN A 239 6.01 -5.37 -11.30
N THR A 240 7.10 -5.01 -11.98
CA THR A 240 8.40 -5.70 -11.89
C THR A 240 8.90 -5.77 -10.46
N ASN A 241 8.89 -6.97 -9.90
CA ASN A 241 9.42 -7.31 -8.59
C ASN A 241 9.44 -8.84 -8.45
N GLU A 242 10.51 -9.42 -7.91
CA GLU A 242 10.66 -10.88 -7.79
C GLU A 242 9.61 -11.52 -6.87
N SER A 243 9.26 -10.86 -5.76
CA SER A 243 8.25 -11.36 -4.84
C SER A 243 6.87 -11.37 -5.48
N HIS A 244 6.52 -10.31 -6.22
CA HIS A 244 5.25 -10.23 -6.95
C HIS A 244 5.13 -11.33 -7.99
N ARG A 245 6.22 -11.59 -8.73
CA ARG A 245 6.27 -12.68 -9.71
C ARG A 245 6.02 -14.04 -9.05
N LYS A 246 6.73 -14.36 -7.96
CA LYS A 246 6.57 -15.63 -7.25
C LYS A 246 5.15 -15.82 -6.71
N ILE A 247 4.54 -14.77 -6.14
CA ILE A 247 3.15 -14.84 -5.67
C ILE A 247 2.19 -15.07 -6.84
N ALA A 248 2.37 -14.34 -7.96
CA ALA A 248 1.54 -14.49 -9.15
C ALA A 248 1.65 -15.90 -9.75
N GLU A 249 2.87 -16.48 -9.82
CA GLU A 249 3.10 -17.85 -10.28
C GLU A 249 2.37 -18.88 -9.38
N VAL A 250 2.40 -18.71 -8.08
CA VAL A 250 1.71 -19.60 -7.13
C VAL A 250 0.19 -19.47 -7.27
N ILE A 251 -0.34 -18.26 -7.38
CA ILE A 251 -1.77 -18.04 -7.60
C ILE A 251 -2.23 -18.62 -8.95
N GLN A 252 -1.46 -18.41 -10.01
CA GLN A 252 -1.70 -19.05 -11.32
C GLN A 252 -1.80 -20.58 -11.20
N GLN A 253 -0.87 -21.20 -10.48
CA GLN A 253 -0.88 -22.66 -10.24
C GLN A 253 -2.09 -23.09 -9.41
N MET A 254 -2.49 -22.33 -8.39
CA MET A 254 -3.68 -22.64 -7.58
C MET A 254 -4.94 -22.59 -8.44
N TRP A 255 -5.12 -21.57 -9.28
CA TRP A 255 -6.26 -21.47 -10.18
C TRP A 255 -6.28 -22.59 -11.22
N GLN A 256 -5.11 -22.93 -11.80
CA GLN A 256 -5.02 -24.05 -12.76
C GLN A 256 -5.36 -25.38 -12.08
N LYS A 257 -4.83 -25.63 -10.87
CA LYS A 257 -5.03 -26.90 -10.15
C LYS A 257 -6.45 -27.03 -9.60
N ASN A 258 -6.97 -25.97 -8.99
CA ASN A 258 -8.20 -26.01 -8.23
C ASN A 258 -9.45 -25.79 -9.10
N LEU A 259 -9.35 -24.95 -10.15
CA LEU A 259 -10.46 -24.52 -10.99
C LEU A 259 -10.26 -24.83 -12.48
N ASN A 260 -9.11 -25.38 -12.89
CA ASN A 260 -8.73 -25.62 -14.28
C ASN A 260 -8.73 -24.34 -15.15
N ILE A 261 -8.47 -23.19 -14.54
CA ILE A 261 -8.44 -21.87 -15.22
C ILE A 261 -7.00 -21.55 -15.66
N LYS A 262 -6.85 -21.13 -16.92
CA LYS A 262 -5.58 -20.68 -17.49
C LYS A 262 -5.44 -19.17 -17.31
N VAL A 263 -4.32 -18.75 -16.72
CA VAL A 263 -3.98 -17.34 -16.48
C VAL A 263 -2.66 -17.02 -17.14
N MET A 264 -2.56 -15.91 -17.83
CA MET A 264 -1.30 -15.39 -18.36
C MET A 264 -0.73 -14.35 -17.40
N LEU A 265 0.56 -14.47 -17.10
CA LEU A 265 1.24 -13.51 -16.26
C LEU A 265 1.81 -12.37 -17.11
N LYS A 266 1.43 -11.12 -16.78
CA LYS A 266 1.88 -9.92 -17.48
C LYS A 266 2.71 -9.05 -16.54
N ASN A 267 3.98 -8.86 -16.87
CA ASN A 267 4.89 -7.99 -16.12
C ASN A 267 5.00 -6.62 -16.79
N GLN A 268 4.95 -5.55 -16.00
CA GLN A 268 5.20 -4.20 -16.47
C GLN A 268 6.15 -3.47 -15.53
N GLU A 269 6.95 -2.55 -16.08
CA GLU A 269 7.70 -1.58 -15.30
C GLU A 269 6.73 -0.70 -14.50
N TRP A 270 7.17 -0.19 -13.35
CA TRP A 270 6.30 0.48 -12.38
C TRP A 270 5.45 1.62 -12.96
N LYS A 271 6.05 2.50 -13.77
CA LYS A 271 5.34 3.64 -14.34
C LYS A 271 4.28 3.20 -15.34
N VAL A 272 4.62 2.25 -16.22
CA VAL A 272 3.69 1.67 -17.21
C VAL A 272 2.55 0.93 -16.49
N TYR A 273 2.88 0.20 -15.42
CA TYR A 273 1.90 -0.48 -14.58
C TYR A 273 0.90 0.50 -13.94
N LEU A 274 1.38 1.65 -13.43
CA LEU A 274 0.51 2.68 -12.85
C LEU A 274 -0.45 3.24 -13.91
N ASP A 275 0.05 3.55 -15.10
CA ASP A 275 -0.76 4.05 -16.21
C ASP A 275 -1.81 3.02 -16.64
N SER A 276 -1.43 1.76 -16.84
CA SER A 276 -2.36 0.67 -17.19
C SER A 276 -3.46 0.49 -16.15
N THR A 277 -3.12 0.49 -14.87
CA THR A 277 -4.12 0.33 -13.80
C THR A 277 -5.04 1.55 -13.67
N GLN A 278 -4.52 2.75 -13.88
CA GLN A 278 -5.32 3.99 -13.86
C GLN A 278 -6.32 4.06 -15.01
N GLN A 279 -5.92 3.59 -16.19
CA GLN A 279 -6.78 3.58 -17.37
C GLN A 279 -7.80 2.43 -17.37
N GLY A 280 -7.60 1.40 -16.51
CA GLY A 280 -8.42 0.19 -16.47
C GLY A 280 -7.99 -0.84 -17.55
N ASP A 281 -6.76 -0.73 -18.05
CA ASP A 281 -6.17 -1.66 -19.03
C ASP A 281 -5.58 -2.90 -18.32
N PHE A 282 -6.46 -3.61 -17.64
CA PHE A 282 -6.16 -4.87 -16.96
C PHE A 282 -7.45 -5.65 -16.69
N GLN A 283 -7.33 -6.95 -16.50
CA GLN A 283 -8.41 -7.83 -16.04
C GLN A 283 -8.23 -8.10 -14.53
N VAL A 284 -7.10 -8.65 -14.15
CA VAL A 284 -6.67 -8.79 -12.74
C VAL A 284 -5.34 -8.10 -12.56
N ALA A 285 -5.19 -7.25 -11.55
CA ALA A 285 -3.93 -6.57 -11.29
C ALA A 285 -3.50 -6.72 -9.83
N ARG A 286 -2.21 -6.93 -9.62
CA ARG A 286 -1.62 -6.91 -8.28
C ARG A 286 -1.74 -5.52 -7.67
N ALA A 287 -2.05 -5.42 -6.39
CA ALA A 287 -2.04 -4.15 -5.68
C ALA A 287 -1.57 -4.33 -4.23
N GLY A 288 -1.40 -3.24 -3.55
CA GLY A 288 -1.14 -3.17 -2.13
C GLY A 288 -1.50 -1.80 -1.61
N TRP A 289 -1.97 -1.73 -0.39
CA TRP A 289 -2.22 -0.48 0.29
C TRP A 289 -1.56 -0.51 1.66
N ILE A 290 -0.79 0.51 1.93
CA ILE A 290 -0.27 0.82 3.25
C ILE A 290 -1.08 1.99 3.78
N GLY A 291 -1.57 1.89 5.02
CA GLY A 291 -2.37 2.96 5.61
C GLY A 291 -1.58 4.27 5.71
N ASP A 292 -2.17 5.37 5.30
CA ASP A 292 -1.57 6.70 5.43
C ASP A 292 -1.65 7.19 6.90
N TYR A 293 -2.57 6.65 7.66
CA TYR A 293 -2.81 6.91 9.09
C TYR A 293 -3.48 5.71 9.74
N VAL A 294 -3.46 5.65 11.08
CA VAL A 294 -3.97 4.49 11.84
C VAL A 294 -5.48 4.64 12.08
N ASP A 295 -6.27 4.44 11.04
CA ASP A 295 -7.74 4.42 11.09
C ASP A 295 -8.30 3.57 9.93
N PRO A 296 -9.41 2.80 10.09
CA PRO A 296 -9.98 1.99 9.01
C PRO A 296 -10.38 2.80 7.78
N ASN A 297 -10.62 4.08 7.92
CA ASN A 297 -10.98 4.96 6.80
C ASN A 297 -9.93 4.96 5.69
N THR A 298 -8.63 4.92 6.01
CA THR A 298 -7.56 4.92 5.00
C THR A 298 -7.62 3.70 4.05
N PHE A 299 -8.30 2.63 4.46
CA PHE A 299 -8.51 1.43 3.66
C PHE A 299 -9.86 1.44 2.94
N LEU A 300 -10.91 1.87 3.63
CA LEU A 300 -12.27 1.71 3.12
C LEU A 300 -12.73 2.88 2.23
N ASP A 301 -12.16 4.08 2.35
CA ASP A 301 -12.46 5.18 1.44
C ASP A 301 -11.87 5.00 0.03
N LEU A 302 -10.97 4.04 -0.16
CA LEU A 302 -10.40 3.71 -1.47
C LEU A 302 -11.44 3.25 -2.50
N TRP A 303 -12.56 2.66 -2.04
CA TRP A 303 -13.51 1.94 -2.88
C TRP A 303 -14.79 2.70 -3.16
N ILE A 304 -14.87 3.98 -2.76
CA ILE A 304 -16.01 4.83 -3.07
C ILE A 304 -16.20 4.96 -4.58
N THR A 305 -17.44 5.04 -5.01
CA THR A 305 -17.81 5.16 -6.43
C THR A 305 -17.16 6.38 -7.07
N GLY A 306 -16.42 6.17 -8.16
CA GLY A 306 -15.72 7.24 -8.88
C GLY A 306 -14.50 7.82 -8.15
N GLY A 307 -14.10 7.26 -7.01
CA GLY A 307 -12.90 7.65 -6.27
C GLY A 307 -11.62 7.40 -7.08
N GLY A 308 -10.64 8.29 -6.97
CA GLY A 308 -9.39 8.23 -7.76
C GLY A 308 -8.53 6.99 -7.48
N ASN A 309 -8.72 6.34 -6.34
CA ASN A 309 -8.04 5.09 -5.97
C ASN A 309 -8.83 3.83 -6.37
N ASN A 310 -10.13 3.96 -6.64
CA ASN A 310 -10.98 2.84 -7.06
C ASN A 310 -10.75 2.50 -8.54
N ARG A 311 -9.72 1.73 -8.80
CA ARG A 311 -9.34 1.29 -10.16
C ARG A 311 -10.13 0.08 -10.65
N THR A 312 -10.98 -0.51 -9.80
CA THR A 312 -11.76 -1.72 -10.11
C THR A 312 -12.97 -1.45 -11.00
N ARG A 313 -13.39 -0.18 -11.16
CA ARG A 313 -14.63 0.26 -11.79
C ARG A 313 -15.89 -0.16 -11.02
N TRP A 314 -15.74 -0.71 -9.84
CA TRP A 314 -16.84 -1.10 -8.97
C TRP A 314 -17.57 0.12 -8.39
N SER A 315 -18.88 -0.02 -8.23
CA SER A 315 -19.74 0.99 -7.60
C SER A 315 -20.82 0.33 -6.76
N ASN A 316 -21.09 0.89 -5.58
CA ASN A 316 -22.17 0.45 -4.72
C ASN A 316 -22.64 1.60 -3.83
N SER A 317 -23.89 2.06 -4.02
CA SER A 317 -24.43 3.21 -3.30
C SER A 317 -24.58 2.99 -1.78
N ASP A 318 -24.85 1.76 -1.34
CA ASP A 318 -24.95 1.45 0.09
C ASP A 318 -23.57 1.51 0.74
N TYR A 319 -22.53 1.02 0.04
CA TYR A 319 -21.14 1.18 0.45
C TYR A 319 -20.79 2.65 0.66
N ASP A 320 -21.04 3.48 -0.36
CA ASP A 320 -20.75 4.92 -0.32
C ASP A 320 -21.47 5.62 0.83
N ASN A 321 -22.74 5.24 1.09
CA ASN A 321 -23.52 5.75 2.20
C ASN A 321 -22.92 5.36 3.57
N PHE A 322 -22.42 4.13 3.73
CA PHE A 322 -21.77 3.72 4.97
C PHE A 322 -20.44 4.44 5.19
N ILE A 323 -19.64 4.63 4.15
CA ILE A 323 -18.38 5.42 4.25
C ILE A 323 -18.71 6.87 4.63
N SER A 324 -19.70 7.48 3.97
CA SER A 324 -20.16 8.83 4.30
C SER A 324 -20.67 8.93 5.75
N THR A 325 -21.43 7.94 6.22
CA THR A 325 -21.90 7.87 7.61
C THR A 325 -20.72 7.83 8.59
N ALA A 326 -19.72 7.00 8.30
CA ALA A 326 -18.51 6.91 9.13
C ALA A 326 -17.72 8.21 9.16
N ALA A 327 -17.65 8.94 8.05
CA ALA A 327 -16.96 10.21 7.95
C ALA A 327 -17.71 11.36 8.67
N ALA A 328 -19.03 11.26 8.82
CA ALA A 328 -19.87 12.33 9.37
C ALA A 328 -19.88 12.41 10.92
N THR A 329 -19.31 11.44 11.63
CA THR A 329 -19.37 11.36 13.10
C THR A 329 -18.02 11.02 13.73
N SER A 330 -17.81 11.49 14.96
CA SER A 330 -16.67 11.09 15.81
C SER A 330 -17.04 9.95 16.80
N ASP A 331 -18.30 9.53 16.84
CA ASP A 331 -18.71 8.39 17.66
C ASP A 331 -18.12 7.07 17.10
N ALA A 332 -17.22 6.46 17.87
CA ALA A 332 -16.49 5.27 17.44
C ALA A 332 -17.41 4.07 17.16
N ALA A 333 -18.49 3.90 17.95
CA ALA A 333 -19.42 2.79 17.78
C ALA A 333 -20.21 2.93 16.48
N VAL A 334 -20.70 4.13 16.18
CA VAL A 334 -21.40 4.43 14.91
C VAL A 334 -20.45 4.25 13.72
N ARG A 335 -19.24 4.79 13.81
CA ARG A 335 -18.22 4.67 12.76
C ARG A 335 -17.88 3.21 12.48
N PHE A 336 -17.54 2.44 13.51
CA PHE A 336 -17.11 1.05 13.33
C PHE A 336 -18.24 0.17 12.82
N ASN A 337 -19.50 0.43 13.23
CA ASN A 337 -20.66 -0.25 12.66
C ASN A 337 -20.81 0.06 11.16
N ALA A 338 -20.65 1.31 10.76
CA ALA A 338 -20.70 1.71 9.35
C ALA A 338 -19.56 1.07 8.54
N PHE A 339 -18.33 1.10 9.02
CA PHE A 339 -17.20 0.41 8.38
C PHE A 339 -17.41 -1.11 8.29
N GLN A 340 -18.00 -1.73 9.34
CA GLN A 340 -18.31 -3.15 9.31
C GLN A 340 -19.28 -3.50 8.17
N LYS A 341 -20.33 -2.69 7.98
CA LYS A 341 -21.29 -2.87 6.88
C LYS A 341 -20.65 -2.63 5.51
N ALA A 342 -19.85 -1.58 5.40
CA ALA A 342 -19.12 -1.29 4.17
C ALA A 342 -18.17 -2.43 3.79
N GLU A 343 -17.34 -2.90 4.72
CA GLU A 343 -16.40 -3.98 4.44
C GLU A 343 -17.10 -5.32 4.16
N THR A 344 -18.27 -5.56 4.75
CA THR A 344 -19.11 -6.71 4.42
C THR A 344 -19.54 -6.67 2.94
N ILE A 345 -20.05 -5.54 2.46
CA ILE A 345 -20.42 -5.35 1.05
C ILE A 345 -19.18 -5.54 0.13
N LEU A 346 -18.06 -4.93 0.50
CA LEU A 346 -16.82 -5.02 -0.27
C LEU A 346 -16.36 -6.47 -0.46
N LEU A 347 -16.42 -7.28 0.61
CA LEU A 347 -15.99 -8.67 0.59
C LEU A 347 -17.08 -9.61 0.03
N ASP A 348 -18.34 -9.22 0.04
CA ASP A 348 -19.43 -9.97 -0.59
C ASP A 348 -19.44 -9.76 -2.11
N GLU A 349 -19.08 -8.59 -2.61
CA GLU A 349 -19.02 -8.31 -4.04
C GLU A 349 -17.63 -8.52 -4.65
N LEU A 350 -16.59 -8.55 -3.81
CA LEU A 350 -15.20 -8.87 -4.17
C LEU A 350 -14.69 -8.14 -5.42
N PRO A 351 -14.72 -6.80 -5.47
CA PRO A 351 -13.94 -6.09 -6.49
C PRO A 351 -12.44 -6.21 -6.27
N ILE A 352 -12.05 -6.68 -5.08
CA ILE A 352 -10.67 -6.95 -4.66
C ILE A 352 -10.54 -8.32 -4.03
N MET A 353 -9.34 -8.88 -4.07
CA MET A 353 -9.02 -10.17 -3.46
C MET A 353 -7.85 -9.99 -2.48
N PRO A 354 -8.09 -9.80 -1.16
CA PRO A 354 -7.04 -9.74 -0.15
C PRO A 354 -6.23 -11.05 -0.11
N ILE A 355 -4.91 -10.97 0.05
CA ILE A 355 -4.00 -12.13 0.07
C ILE A 355 -3.26 -12.23 1.40
N TYR A 356 -2.53 -11.17 1.80
CA TYR A 356 -1.83 -11.17 3.08
C TYR A 356 -1.70 -9.76 3.67
N LEU A 357 -1.49 -9.70 4.98
CA LEU A 357 -1.15 -8.49 5.71
C LEU A 357 0.36 -8.30 5.71
N TYR A 358 0.80 -7.08 5.43
CA TYR A 358 2.22 -6.75 5.34
C TYR A 358 2.93 -6.86 6.70
N VAL A 359 4.22 -7.13 6.62
CA VAL A 359 5.21 -6.85 7.66
C VAL A 359 6.32 -6.01 7.05
N SER A 360 6.92 -5.11 7.80
CA SER A 360 8.18 -4.47 7.44
C SER A 360 9.32 -5.46 7.68
N LEU A 361 10.22 -5.57 6.72
CA LEU A 361 11.27 -6.57 6.70
C LEU A 361 12.58 -5.94 6.21
N SER A 362 13.56 -5.82 7.11
CA SER A 362 14.84 -5.19 6.82
C SER A 362 16.01 -5.97 7.43
N LEU A 363 17.17 -5.87 6.82
CA LEU A 363 18.43 -6.20 7.48
C LEU A 363 19.04 -4.93 8.04
N ILE A 364 19.54 -4.97 9.28
CA ILE A 364 20.07 -3.82 10.00
C ILE A 364 21.44 -4.19 10.59
N GLN A 365 22.47 -3.39 10.31
CA GLN A 365 23.80 -3.57 10.89
C GLN A 365 23.77 -3.33 12.40
N PRO A 366 24.53 -4.10 13.20
CA PRO A 366 24.53 -3.96 14.68
C PRO A 366 24.97 -2.59 15.19
N GLY A 367 25.67 -1.82 14.34
CA GLY A 367 26.09 -0.45 14.67
C GLY A 367 24.98 0.59 14.61
N VAL A 368 23.87 0.30 13.95
CA VAL A 368 22.71 1.20 13.87
C VAL A 368 22.01 1.26 15.22
N ARG A 369 21.79 2.46 15.74
CA ARG A 369 21.17 2.70 17.03
C ARG A 369 19.96 3.62 16.88
N GLY A 370 18.90 3.38 17.66
CA GLY A 370 17.71 4.22 17.66
C GLY A 370 16.74 3.93 16.50
N TRP A 371 16.99 2.88 15.71
CA TRP A 371 16.04 2.38 14.74
C TRP A 371 15.00 1.51 15.46
N TYR A 372 13.74 1.88 15.39
CA TYR A 372 12.65 1.15 16.01
C TYR A 372 11.45 1.06 15.04
N PRO A 373 10.70 -0.04 15.07
CA PRO A 373 9.58 -0.21 14.18
C PRO A 373 8.40 0.68 14.58
N THR A 374 7.70 1.20 13.58
CA THR A 374 6.39 1.84 13.72
C THR A 374 5.40 1.20 12.77
N LEU A 375 4.10 1.31 13.05
CA LEU A 375 3.05 0.74 12.19
C LEU A 375 3.02 1.35 10.78
N LEU A 376 3.46 2.60 10.65
CA LEU A 376 3.52 3.34 9.38
C LEU A 376 4.93 3.35 8.77
N ASP A 377 5.88 2.61 9.37
CA ASP A 377 7.30 2.56 8.95
C ASP A 377 7.99 3.93 8.94
N HIS A 378 7.58 4.82 9.82
CA HIS A 378 8.21 6.12 10.05
C HIS A 378 9.31 5.96 11.11
N HIS A 379 10.55 6.24 10.75
CA HIS A 379 11.76 6.10 11.60
C HIS A 379 12.39 7.44 11.92
#